data_5dd9c95153f979242b74e50b67b60326
#
_entry.id   5dd9c95153f979242b74e50b67b60326
#
_cell.length_a   1.000
_cell.length_b   1.000
_cell.length_c   1.000
_cell.angle_alpha   90.00
_cell.angle_beta   90.00
_cell.angle_gamma   90.00
#
_symmetry.space_group_name_H-M   'P 1'
#
loop_
_entity.id
_entity.type
_entity.pdbx_description
1 polymer ?
#
loop_
_entity_poly.entity_id
_entity_poly.type
_entity_poly.pdbx_seq_one_letter_code
_entity_poly.pdbx_strand_id
1 'polypeptide(L)'
;MRSSLHDRGQRLTPQRQRVLALFERIGEGSHLGAEEVHQRLLRSEERVSLATVYRTLRLLSSMGLLQELELPEGGRRFELASDAHRDHHHLVCVRCGRTEEFENSAVLQAGERAATGYGFRLLECVLNVRALCPSCAAAE
;
A
#
# COMPACT_ATOMS: atom_id res chain seq x y z
N MET A 1 7.75 3.30 -8.33
CA MET A 1 7.63 3.42 -6.88
C MET A 1 8.76 4.21 -6.26
N ARG A 2 10.00 3.75 -6.41
CA ARG A 2 11.15 4.43 -5.80
C ARG A 2 11.33 5.85 -6.29
N SER A 3 11.12 6.07 -7.58
CA SER A 3 11.24 7.40 -8.16
C SER A 3 10.19 8.38 -7.65
N SER A 4 8.99 7.91 -7.27
CA SER A 4 7.97 8.80 -6.73
C SER A 4 8.34 9.32 -5.34
N LEU A 5 9.19 8.61 -4.60
CA LEU A 5 9.67 9.07 -3.30
C LEU A 5 10.61 10.27 -3.45
N HIS A 6 11.42 10.25 -4.48
CA HIS A 6 12.31 11.38 -4.78
C HIS A 6 11.50 12.63 -5.13
N ASP A 7 10.44 12.46 -5.89
CA ASP A 7 9.59 13.59 -6.31
C ASP A 7 8.86 14.22 -5.13
N ARG A 8 8.66 13.47 -4.06
CA ARG A 8 8.04 13.98 -2.83
C ARG A 8 9.05 14.64 -1.89
N GLY A 9 10.31 14.71 -2.27
CA GLY A 9 11.37 15.20 -1.41
C GLY A 9 11.80 14.22 -0.34
N GLN A 10 11.33 12.99 -0.41
CA GLN A 10 11.70 11.91 0.51
C GLN A 10 12.64 10.95 -0.18
N ARG A 11 13.66 10.55 0.56
CA ARG A 11 14.66 9.64 0.01
C ARG A 11 14.44 8.23 0.50
N LEU A 12 14.67 7.29 -0.41
CA LEU A 12 14.80 5.89 -0.04
C LEU A 12 16.27 5.67 0.31
N THR A 13 16.64 5.97 1.56
CA THR A 13 18.01 5.83 2.04
C THR A 13 18.47 4.37 1.99
N PRO A 14 19.79 4.10 2.01
CA PRO A 14 20.27 2.71 2.04
C PRO A 14 19.64 1.88 3.17
N GLN A 15 19.48 2.48 4.35
CA GLN A 15 18.85 1.78 5.47
C GLN A 15 17.39 1.43 5.18
N ARG A 16 16.64 2.37 4.60
CA ARG A 16 15.24 2.15 4.23
C ARG A 16 15.13 1.11 3.14
N GLN A 17 16.05 1.12 2.17
CA GLN A 17 16.10 0.11 1.12
C GLN A 17 16.34 -1.27 1.69
N ARG A 18 17.20 -1.40 2.68
CA ARG A 18 17.46 -2.70 3.31
C ARG A 18 16.25 -3.23 4.05
N VAL A 19 15.52 -2.36 4.73
CA VAL A 19 14.27 -2.76 5.38
C VAL A 19 13.26 -3.23 4.34
N LEU A 20 13.06 -2.43 3.30
CA LEU A 20 12.12 -2.79 2.23
C LEU A 20 12.50 -4.11 1.56
N ALA A 21 13.80 -4.33 1.36
CA ALA A 21 14.30 -5.55 0.72
C ALA A 21 13.95 -6.81 1.52
N LEU A 22 13.85 -6.72 2.85
CA LEU A 22 13.43 -7.85 3.66
C LEU A 22 12.01 -8.28 3.30
N PHE A 23 11.12 -7.31 3.09
CA PHE A 23 9.74 -7.60 2.72
C PHE A 23 9.63 -8.10 1.28
N GLU A 24 10.46 -7.58 0.39
CA GLU A 24 10.51 -8.06 -0.98
C GLU A 24 10.96 -9.52 -1.03
N ARG A 25 11.88 -9.88 -0.13
CA ARG A 25 12.40 -11.26 -0.08
C ARG A 25 11.37 -12.26 0.44
N ILE A 26 10.58 -11.90 1.45
CA ILE A 26 9.54 -12.80 1.96
C ILE A 26 8.31 -12.85 1.04
N GLY A 27 8.14 -11.83 0.19
CA GLY A 27 7.08 -11.78 -0.81
C GLY A 27 5.73 -11.30 -0.29
N GLU A 28 4.78 -11.19 -1.20
CA GLU A 28 3.44 -10.75 -0.89
C GLU A 28 2.72 -11.78 -0.01
N GLY A 29 1.89 -11.28 0.88
CA GLY A 29 1.09 -12.12 1.77
C GLY A 29 1.80 -12.50 3.05
N SER A 30 3.13 -12.32 3.12
CA SER A 30 3.90 -12.59 4.33
C SER A 30 4.11 -11.27 5.08
N HIS A 31 4.11 -11.35 6.40
CA HIS A 31 4.25 -10.14 7.21
C HIS A 31 5.27 -10.32 8.31
N LEU A 32 5.86 -9.20 8.76
CA LEU A 32 6.83 -9.15 9.83
C LEU A 32 6.48 -8.05 10.81
N GLY A 33 6.70 -8.29 12.09
CA GLY A 33 6.65 -7.25 13.11
C GLY A 33 7.98 -6.53 13.20
N ALA A 34 7.98 -5.39 13.92
CA ALA A 34 9.20 -4.58 14.05
C ALA A 34 10.34 -5.34 14.70
N GLU A 35 10.04 -6.16 15.71
CA GLU A 35 11.07 -6.94 16.40
C GLU A 35 11.71 -7.97 15.46
N GLU A 36 10.93 -8.62 14.63
CA GLU A 36 11.43 -9.58 13.64
C GLU A 36 12.34 -8.89 12.63
N VAL A 37 11.92 -7.72 12.15
CA VAL A 37 12.73 -6.92 11.23
C VAL A 37 14.05 -6.54 11.90
N HIS A 38 13.98 -6.08 13.15
CA HIS A 38 15.17 -5.70 13.91
C HIS A 38 16.15 -6.86 14.04
N GLN A 39 15.65 -8.06 14.38
CA GLN A 39 16.51 -9.24 14.51
C GLN A 39 17.15 -9.62 13.18
N ARG A 40 16.42 -9.52 12.07
CA ARG A 40 16.97 -9.82 10.75
C ARG A 40 18.05 -8.84 10.34
N LEU A 41 17.89 -7.57 10.69
CA LEU A 41 18.91 -6.55 10.43
C LEU A 41 20.17 -6.82 11.27
N LEU A 42 20.00 -7.21 12.53
CA LEU A 42 21.13 -7.56 13.39
C LEU A 42 21.91 -8.75 12.84
N ARG A 43 21.23 -9.75 12.28
CA ARG A 43 21.90 -10.90 11.65
C ARG A 43 22.73 -10.48 10.44
N SER A 44 22.31 -9.40 9.78
CA SER A 44 23.04 -8.85 8.64
C SER A 44 24.05 -7.78 9.08
N GLU A 45 24.37 -7.74 10.37
CA GLU A 45 25.33 -6.81 10.97
C GLU A 45 24.89 -5.34 10.87
N GLU A 46 23.61 -5.09 10.66
CA GLU A 46 23.06 -3.74 10.69
C GLU A 46 22.77 -3.32 12.12
N ARG A 47 23.46 -2.27 12.57
CA ARG A 47 23.26 -1.75 13.92
C ARG A 47 22.27 -0.61 13.89
N VAL A 48 21.05 -0.92 14.27
CA VAL A 48 19.97 0.05 14.30
C VAL A 48 19.07 -0.28 15.49
N SER A 49 18.56 0.73 16.15
CA SER A 49 17.68 0.52 17.30
C SER A 49 16.30 0.05 16.87
N LEU A 50 15.61 -0.63 17.76
CA LEU A 50 14.23 -1.06 17.51
C LEU A 50 13.34 0.16 17.25
N ALA A 51 13.55 1.26 17.95
CA ALA A 51 12.80 2.48 17.74
C ALA A 51 12.98 3.02 16.32
N THR A 52 14.19 2.98 15.80
CA THR A 52 14.48 3.40 14.43
C THR A 52 13.81 2.48 13.42
N VAL A 53 13.85 1.16 13.67
CA VAL A 53 13.15 0.19 12.81
C VAL A 53 11.66 0.52 12.76
N TYR A 54 11.06 0.74 13.91
CA TYR A 54 9.64 1.05 13.98
C TYR A 54 9.28 2.31 13.19
N ARG A 55 10.08 3.38 13.37
CA ARG A 55 9.87 4.62 12.62
C ARG A 55 10.01 4.40 11.11
N THR A 56 11.00 3.61 10.71
CA THR A 56 11.22 3.30 9.30
C THR A 56 10.04 2.54 8.71
N LEU A 57 9.52 1.54 9.43
CA LEU A 57 8.37 0.78 8.97
C LEU A 57 7.14 1.67 8.80
N ARG A 58 6.89 2.57 9.77
CA ARG A 58 5.78 3.49 9.67
C ARG A 58 5.95 4.47 8.53
N LEU A 59 7.17 4.93 8.31
CA LEU A 59 7.46 5.82 7.19
C LEU A 59 7.19 5.12 5.85
N LEU A 60 7.69 3.90 5.68
CA LEU A 60 7.46 3.13 4.46
C LEU A 60 5.98 2.85 4.25
N SER A 61 5.23 2.64 5.32
CA SER A 61 3.79 2.46 5.24
C SER A 61 3.10 3.75 4.78
N SER A 62 3.52 4.89 5.31
CA SER A 62 2.95 6.18 4.91
C SER A 62 3.25 6.51 3.45
N MET A 63 4.33 5.96 2.90
CA MET A 63 4.71 6.11 1.50
C MET A 63 3.98 5.14 0.57
N GLY A 64 3.18 4.23 1.12
CA GLY A 64 2.47 3.24 0.32
C GLY A 64 3.31 2.06 -0.12
N LEU A 65 4.52 1.89 0.43
CA LEU A 65 5.41 0.78 0.10
C LEU A 65 5.14 -0.45 0.95
N LEU A 66 4.73 -0.24 2.19
CA LEU A 66 4.31 -1.30 3.10
C LEU A 66 2.88 -1.02 3.54
N GLN A 67 2.22 -2.07 4.03
CA GLN A 67 0.90 -1.98 4.62
C GLN A 67 0.99 -2.43 6.07
N GLU A 68 0.42 -1.63 6.96
CA GLU A 68 0.38 -1.94 8.39
C GLU A 68 -0.85 -2.78 8.70
N LEU A 69 -0.65 -3.86 9.45
CA LEU A 69 -1.71 -4.77 9.85
C LEU A 69 -1.84 -4.74 11.37
N GLU A 70 -3.07 -4.68 11.85
CA GLU A 70 -3.35 -4.78 13.26
C GLU A 70 -3.98 -6.14 13.53
N LEU A 71 -3.34 -6.94 14.40
CA LEU A 71 -3.79 -8.29 14.67
C LEU A 71 -4.85 -8.31 15.77
N PRO A 72 -5.82 -9.24 15.69
CA PRO A 72 -6.85 -9.36 16.73
C PRO A 72 -6.29 -9.61 18.14
N GLU A 73 -5.18 -10.34 18.23
CA GLU A 73 -4.50 -10.61 19.50
C GLU A 73 -3.62 -9.47 19.97
N GLY A 74 -3.63 -8.37 19.26
CA GLY A 74 -2.78 -7.22 19.55
C GLY A 74 -1.47 -7.29 18.79
N GLY A 75 -0.80 -6.14 18.71
CA GLY A 75 0.45 -6.01 17.98
C GLY A 75 0.23 -5.58 16.56
N ARG A 76 1.27 -5.00 16.00
CA ARG A 76 1.25 -4.50 14.62
C ARG A 76 2.27 -5.24 13.79
N ARG A 77 1.86 -5.59 12.59
CA ARG A 77 2.73 -6.25 11.63
C ARG A 77 2.67 -5.46 10.33
N PHE A 78 3.66 -5.71 9.49
CA PHE A 78 3.78 -4.99 8.23
C PHE A 78 3.95 -6.00 7.12
N GLU A 79 3.45 -5.66 5.95
CA GLU A 79 3.63 -6.49 4.76
C GLU A 79 3.91 -5.60 3.56
N LEU A 80 4.46 -6.20 2.51
CA LEU A 80 4.69 -5.48 1.26
C LEU A 80 3.34 -5.05 0.70
N ALA A 81 3.22 -3.77 0.35
CA ALA A 81 2.00 -3.29 -0.28
C ALA A 81 1.89 -3.93 -1.67
N SER A 82 0.75 -4.57 -1.91
CA SER A 82 0.51 -5.25 -3.18
C SER A 82 0.01 -4.25 -4.22
N ASP A 83 0.42 -4.44 -5.47
CA ASP A 83 -0.12 -3.66 -6.57
C ASP A 83 -1.60 -3.94 -6.77
N ALA A 84 -2.08 -5.11 -6.33
CA ALA A 84 -3.50 -5.43 -6.39
C ALA A 84 -4.33 -4.49 -5.53
N HIS A 85 -3.80 -4.00 -4.41
CA HIS A 85 -4.49 -3.03 -3.56
C HIS A 85 -4.69 -1.69 -4.26
N ARG A 86 -3.87 -1.39 -5.26
CA ARG A 86 -3.95 -0.15 -6.04
C ARG A 86 -5.01 -0.21 -7.11
N ASP A 87 -5.38 -1.42 -7.52
CA ASP A 87 -6.37 -1.66 -8.56
C ASP A 87 -7.75 -1.97 -8.01
N HIS A 88 -7.89 -1.93 -6.68
CA HIS A 88 -9.19 -2.20 -6.06
C HIS A 88 -10.06 -0.96 -6.13
N HIS A 89 -11.13 -1.08 -6.89
CA HIS A 89 -12.13 -0.03 -7.05
C HIS A 89 -13.41 -0.46 -6.37
N HIS A 90 -14.27 0.49 -6.10
CA HIS A 90 -15.48 0.23 -5.32
C HIS A 90 -16.72 0.60 -6.10
N LEU A 91 -17.71 -0.28 -6.06
CA LEU A 91 -19.04 -0.05 -6.62
C LEU A 91 -20.01 0.00 -5.45
N VAL A 92 -20.69 1.12 -5.26
CA VAL A 92 -21.54 1.34 -4.10
C VAL A 92 -22.94 1.66 -4.54
N CYS A 93 -23.92 0.91 -4.01
CA CYS A 93 -25.34 1.25 -4.19
C CYS A 93 -25.66 2.44 -3.28
N VAL A 94 -26.09 3.54 -3.87
CA VAL A 94 -26.39 4.76 -3.12
C VAL A 94 -27.68 4.64 -2.30
N ARG A 95 -28.48 3.63 -2.55
CA ARG A 95 -29.75 3.45 -1.87
C ARG A 95 -29.67 2.48 -0.69
N CYS A 96 -29.09 1.30 -0.90
CA CYS A 96 -29.00 0.29 0.17
C CYS A 96 -27.63 0.12 0.77
N GLY A 97 -26.60 0.74 0.20
CA GLY A 97 -25.24 0.66 0.73
C GLY A 97 -24.47 -0.58 0.31
N ARG A 98 -25.06 -1.47 -0.49
CA ARG A 98 -24.34 -2.64 -0.98
C ARG A 98 -23.06 -2.22 -1.69
N THR A 99 -21.95 -2.86 -1.36
CA THR A 99 -20.65 -2.54 -1.91
C THR A 99 -20.01 -3.76 -2.53
N GLU A 100 -19.43 -3.57 -3.71
CA GLU A 100 -18.63 -4.60 -4.38
C GLU A 100 -17.28 -4.02 -4.72
N GLU A 101 -16.26 -4.84 -4.71
CA GLU A 101 -14.93 -4.46 -5.15
C GLU A 101 -14.67 -5.07 -6.52
N PHE A 102 -13.93 -4.34 -7.33
CA PHE A 102 -13.54 -4.84 -8.65
C PHE A 102 -12.15 -4.35 -9.02
N GLU A 103 -11.53 -5.06 -9.95
CA GLU A 103 -10.23 -4.70 -10.48
C GLU A 103 -10.39 -4.42 -11.98
N ASN A 104 -9.71 -3.37 -12.45
CA ASN A 104 -9.73 -3.03 -13.86
C ASN A 104 -8.49 -2.23 -14.22
N SER A 105 -7.59 -2.84 -14.96
CA SER A 105 -6.34 -2.20 -15.36
C SER A 105 -6.55 -0.95 -16.21
N ALA A 106 -7.67 -0.85 -16.90
CA ALA A 106 -7.99 0.33 -17.71
C ALA A 106 -8.13 1.60 -16.86
N VAL A 107 -8.64 1.45 -15.62
CA VAL A 107 -8.76 2.58 -14.70
C VAL A 107 -7.38 3.08 -14.32
N LEU A 108 -6.47 2.18 -13.96
CA LEU A 108 -5.11 2.54 -13.61
C LEU A 108 -4.39 3.20 -14.78
N GLN A 109 -4.54 2.64 -15.98
CA GLN A 109 -3.95 3.19 -17.19
C GLN A 109 -4.45 4.61 -17.47
N ALA A 110 -5.74 4.83 -17.30
CA ALA A 110 -6.34 6.16 -17.49
C ALA A 110 -5.74 7.16 -16.50
N GLY A 111 -5.59 6.75 -15.23
CA GLY A 111 -4.99 7.58 -14.21
C GLY A 111 -3.54 7.91 -14.54
N GLU A 112 -2.78 6.93 -15.03
CA GLU A 112 -1.39 7.13 -15.44
C GLU A 112 -1.26 8.11 -16.59
N ARG A 113 -2.12 8.00 -17.59
CA ARG A 113 -2.13 8.93 -18.72
C ARG A 113 -2.44 10.36 -18.28
N ALA A 114 -3.44 10.50 -17.41
CA ALA A 114 -3.81 11.81 -16.90
C ALA A 114 -2.66 12.42 -16.11
N ALA A 115 -2.06 11.65 -15.21
CA ALA A 115 -0.96 12.14 -14.40
C ALA A 115 0.24 12.53 -15.29
N THR A 116 0.61 11.67 -16.22
CA THR A 116 1.73 11.93 -17.14
C THR A 116 1.48 13.16 -18.00
N GLY A 117 0.24 13.32 -18.47
CA GLY A 117 -0.13 14.45 -19.33
C GLY A 117 0.06 15.81 -18.66
N TYR A 118 -0.03 15.86 -17.35
CA TYR A 118 0.18 17.08 -16.57
C TYR A 118 1.51 17.11 -15.84
N GLY A 119 2.40 16.16 -16.13
CA GLY A 119 3.71 16.11 -15.48
C GLY A 119 3.66 15.56 -14.07
N PHE A 120 2.57 14.92 -13.69
CA PHE A 120 2.41 14.34 -12.37
C PHE A 120 2.89 12.90 -12.36
N ARG A 121 3.20 12.40 -11.17
CA ARG A 121 3.54 10.99 -10.99
C ARG A 121 2.44 10.32 -10.21
N LEU A 122 1.87 9.28 -10.80
CA LEU A 122 0.77 8.55 -10.17
C LEU A 122 1.26 7.76 -8.96
N LEU A 123 0.56 7.90 -7.85
CA LEU A 123 0.82 7.12 -6.64
C LEU A 123 -0.28 6.09 -6.41
N GLU A 124 -1.50 6.49 -6.68
CA GLU A 124 -2.66 5.64 -6.43
C GLU A 124 -3.79 6.11 -7.34
N CYS A 125 -4.56 5.16 -7.82
CA CYS A 125 -5.74 5.48 -8.61
C CYS A 125 -6.88 4.58 -8.13
N VAL A 126 -7.88 5.18 -7.50
CA VAL A 126 -9.05 4.46 -6.97
C VAL A 126 -10.30 5.07 -7.55
N LEU A 127 -11.16 4.25 -8.12
CA LEU A 127 -12.43 4.68 -8.66
C LEU A 127 -13.55 4.23 -7.73
N ASN A 128 -14.39 5.18 -7.33
CA ASN A 128 -15.59 4.89 -6.55
C ASN A 128 -16.79 5.15 -7.45
N VAL A 129 -17.48 4.08 -7.82
CA VAL A 129 -18.65 4.15 -8.69
C VAL A 129 -19.91 4.13 -7.84
N ARG A 130 -20.72 5.16 -7.98
CA ARG A 130 -22.01 5.27 -7.28
C ARG A 130 -23.10 4.84 -8.24
N ALA A 131 -23.87 3.85 -7.82
CA ALA A 131 -24.85 3.23 -8.71
C ALA A 131 -26.06 2.72 -7.94
N LEU A 132 -26.95 2.04 -8.62
CA LEU A 132 -28.05 1.31 -7.99
C LEU A 132 -27.82 -0.17 -8.21
N CYS A 133 -27.86 -0.97 -7.14
CA CYS A 133 -27.74 -2.42 -7.27
C CYS A 133 -28.97 -2.98 -8.01
N PRO A 134 -28.90 -4.22 -8.51
CA PRO A 134 -30.03 -4.78 -9.28
C PRO A 134 -31.35 -4.74 -8.54
N SER A 135 -31.36 -5.02 -7.24
CA SER A 135 -32.57 -4.99 -6.44
C SER A 135 -33.17 -3.59 -6.33
N CYS A 136 -32.29 -2.58 -6.09
CA CYS A 136 -32.75 -1.20 -5.97
C CYS A 136 -33.15 -0.62 -7.31
N ALA A 137 -32.46 -0.97 -8.37
CA ALA A 137 -32.81 -0.52 -9.73
C ALA A 137 -34.15 -1.10 -10.16
N ALA A 138 -34.44 -2.36 -9.83
CA ALA A 138 -35.70 -3.01 -10.16
C ALA A 138 -36.89 -2.44 -9.37
N ALA A 139 -36.62 -1.82 -8.22
CA ALA A 139 -37.64 -1.24 -7.36
C ALA A 139 -38.09 0.15 -7.82
N GLU A 140 -37.44 0.74 -8.81
CA GLU A 140 -37.81 2.05 -9.36
C GLU A 140 -38.97 2.02 -10.31
#